data_b33e28d305fcd35a00310c1cbfb3aa3e
#
_entry.id   b33e28d305fcd35a00310c1cbfb3aa3e
#
_cell.length_a   1.000
_cell.length_b   1.000
_cell.length_c   1.000
_cell.angle_alpha   90.00
_cell.angle_beta   90.00
_cell.angle_gamma   90.00
#
_symmetry.space_group_name_H-M   'P 1'
#
loop_
_entity.id
_entity.type
_entity.pdbx_description
1 polymer ?
#
loop_
_entity_poly.entity_id
_entity_poly.type
_entity_poly.pdbx_seq_one_letter_code
_entity_poly.pdbx_strand_id
1 'polypeptide(L)'
;DAYGGLVNRMPAYAMIFMLFTMANVGLPGTSGFVGEFLTLVGIFQVNTWVAVVATFGVILSASYALWLYRRVMMGQLIKESLKMITDMDRREKAIFAPLVVMTLLLGVYPALVLDLIGPSVEALVTQYETAIAAAHGSGTLAASQ
;
A
#
# COMPACT_ATOMS: atom_id res chain seq x y z
N ASP A 1 22.79 -11.92 -11.16
CA ASP A 1 21.35 -11.87 -11.44
C ASP A 1 20.82 -13.28 -11.64
N ALA A 2 20.05 -13.77 -10.67
CA ALA A 2 19.59 -15.15 -10.66
C ALA A 2 18.24 -15.34 -11.35
N TYR A 3 17.46 -14.28 -11.48
CA TYR A 3 16.10 -14.32 -12.01
C TYR A 3 15.97 -13.31 -13.16
N GLY A 4 15.23 -13.71 -14.20
CA GLY A 4 14.88 -12.90 -15.35
C GLY A 4 14.04 -13.70 -16.34
N GLY A 5 13.12 -13.04 -17.07
CA GLY A 5 12.32 -13.66 -18.10
C GLY A 5 11.24 -14.63 -17.64
N LEU A 6 10.83 -14.60 -16.36
CA LEU A 6 9.80 -15.49 -15.81
C LEU A 6 8.43 -15.26 -16.45
N VAL A 7 8.16 -14.08 -16.99
CA VAL A 7 6.89 -13.77 -17.67
C VAL A 7 6.56 -14.74 -18.81
N ASN A 8 7.57 -15.24 -19.52
CA ASN A 8 7.38 -16.16 -20.64
C ASN A 8 7.03 -17.59 -20.20
N ARG A 9 7.32 -17.93 -18.93
CA ARG A 9 7.06 -19.27 -18.37
C ARG A 9 5.87 -19.27 -17.42
N MET A 10 5.67 -18.18 -16.69
CA MET A 10 4.63 -18.07 -15.68
C MET A 10 3.78 -16.80 -15.92
N PRO A 11 3.03 -16.73 -17.04
CA PRO A 11 2.27 -15.53 -17.38
C PRO A 11 1.16 -15.22 -16.37
N ALA A 12 0.47 -16.23 -15.82
CA ALA A 12 -0.57 -16.03 -14.82
C ALA A 12 0.01 -15.46 -13.51
N TYR A 13 1.13 -16.01 -13.05
CA TYR A 13 1.84 -15.50 -11.90
C TYR A 13 2.33 -14.07 -12.12
N ALA A 14 2.90 -13.78 -13.30
CA ALA A 14 3.38 -12.45 -13.65
C ALA A 14 2.28 -11.40 -13.63
N MET A 15 1.07 -11.73 -14.11
CA MET A 15 -0.09 -10.83 -14.05
C MET A 15 -0.52 -10.53 -12.62
N ILE A 16 -0.63 -11.56 -11.77
CA ILE A 16 -1.01 -11.40 -10.36
C ILE A 16 0.07 -10.60 -9.60
N PHE A 17 1.34 -10.92 -9.84
CA PHE A 17 2.45 -10.19 -9.25
C PHE A 17 2.46 -8.72 -9.68
N MET A 18 2.16 -8.40 -10.95
CA MET A 18 2.00 -7.03 -11.41
C MET A 18 0.86 -6.31 -10.71
N LEU A 19 -0.30 -6.97 -10.56
CA LEU A 19 -1.45 -6.40 -9.88
C LEU A 19 -1.11 -6.03 -8.43
N PHE A 20 -0.48 -6.92 -7.68
CA PHE A 20 -0.08 -6.62 -6.30
C PHE A 20 1.05 -5.59 -6.23
N THR A 21 1.97 -5.58 -7.20
CA THR A 21 2.99 -4.54 -7.31
C THR A 21 2.36 -3.18 -7.53
N MET A 22 1.37 -3.08 -8.42
CA MET A 22 0.62 -1.83 -8.64
C MET A 22 -0.22 -1.43 -7.43
N ALA A 23 -0.82 -2.39 -6.73
CA ALA A 23 -1.55 -2.13 -5.49
C ALA A 23 -0.64 -1.60 -4.38
N ASN A 24 0.60 -2.11 -4.30
CA ASN A 24 1.61 -1.66 -3.34
C ASN A 24 2.18 -0.26 -3.68
N VAL A 25 2.13 0.13 -4.94
CA VAL A 25 2.53 1.47 -5.42
C VAL A 25 1.42 2.51 -5.23
N GLY A 26 0.21 2.08 -4.85
CA GLY A 26 -0.94 2.96 -4.68
C GLY A 26 -1.66 3.29 -6.00
N LEU A 27 -1.83 2.30 -6.89
CA LEU A 27 -2.63 2.50 -8.10
C LEU A 27 -4.09 2.79 -7.73
N PRO A 28 -4.72 3.89 -8.26
CA PRO A 28 -6.13 4.15 -8.06
C PRO A 28 -7.02 2.95 -8.42
N GLY A 29 -7.97 2.61 -7.54
CA GLY A 29 -8.80 1.42 -7.67
C GLY A 29 -8.23 0.18 -6.96
N THR A 30 -7.13 0.29 -6.25
CA THR A 30 -6.57 -0.75 -5.39
C THR A 30 -6.56 -0.32 -3.93
N SER A 31 -6.51 -1.28 -3.01
CA SER A 31 -6.55 -1.03 -1.57
C SER A 31 -5.39 -0.15 -1.06
N GLY A 32 -4.20 -0.24 -1.66
CA GLY A 32 -3.04 0.56 -1.28
C GLY A 32 -3.25 2.06 -1.50
N PHE A 33 -3.88 2.44 -2.61
CA PHE A 33 -4.16 3.84 -2.91
C PHE A 33 -4.98 4.53 -1.82
N VAL A 34 -6.00 3.85 -1.30
CA VAL A 34 -6.89 4.44 -0.27
C VAL A 34 -6.09 4.82 0.97
N GLY A 35 -5.25 3.92 1.47
CA GLY A 35 -4.43 4.18 2.67
C GLY A 35 -3.39 5.28 2.45
N GLU A 36 -2.64 5.20 1.35
CA GLU A 36 -1.59 6.18 1.02
C GLU A 36 -2.19 7.58 0.79
N PHE A 37 -3.27 7.67 0.01
CA PHE A 37 -3.92 8.93 -0.29
C PHE A 37 -4.50 9.60 0.94
N LEU A 38 -5.24 8.87 1.80
CA LEU A 38 -5.79 9.41 3.04
C LEU A 38 -4.69 9.88 3.99
N THR A 39 -3.60 9.13 4.07
CA THR A 39 -2.45 9.52 4.91
C THR A 39 -1.79 10.80 4.39
N LEU A 40 -1.57 10.93 3.09
CA LEU A 40 -0.98 12.12 2.49
C LEU A 40 -1.90 13.35 2.67
N VAL A 41 -3.21 13.19 2.48
CA VAL A 41 -4.19 14.27 2.70
C VAL A 41 -4.19 14.70 4.17
N GLY A 42 -4.16 13.76 5.11
CA GLY A 42 -4.09 14.07 6.54
C GLY A 42 -2.81 14.82 6.90
N ILE A 43 -1.65 14.39 6.41
CA ILE A 43 -0.38 15.08 6.64
C ILE A 43 -0.37 16.47 6.01
N PHE A 44 -0.96 16.61 4.81
CA PHE A 44 -1.02 17.90 4.11
C PHE A 44 -1.79 18.97 4.90
N GLN A 45 -2.86 18.57 5.59
CA GLN A 45 -3.66 19.47 6.45
C GLN A 45 -2.87 19.98 7.67
N VAL A 46 -1.92 19.18 8.17
CA VAL A 46 -1.09 19.53 9.33
C VAL A 46 0.16 20.30 8.91
N ASN A 47 0.88 19.81 7.92
CA ASN A 47 2.14 20.40 7.45
C ASN A 47 2.44 20.06 5.99
N THR A 48 2.37 21.08 5.15
CA THR A 48 2.60 20.95 3.70
C THR A 48 4.02 20.44 3.37
N TRP A 49 5.04 20.88 4.10
CA TRP A 49 6.43 20.47 3.83
C TRP A 49 6.65 18.99 4.12
N VAL A 50 6.06 18.51 5.22
CA VAL A 50 6.11 17.07 5.56
C VAL A 50 5.37 16.25 4.50
N ALA A 51 4.22 16.72 4.01
CA ALA A 51 3.48 16.08 2.93
C ALA A 51 4.30 15.98 1.63
N VAL A 52 5.04 17.04 1.26
CA VAL A 52 5.93 17.04 0.10
C VAL A 52 7.01 15.97 0.24
N VAL A 53 7.67 15.89 1.40
CA VAL A 53 8.71 14.88 1.66
C VAL A 53 8.09 13.47 1.63
N ALA A 54 6.91 13.27 2.23
CA ALA A 54 6.20 11.99 2.20
C ALA A 54 5.84 11.54 0.77
N THR A 55 5.46 12.48 -0.10
CA THR A 55 5.18 12.19 -1.52
C THR A 55 6.42 11.66 -2.26
N PHE A 56 7.62 12.13 -1.93
CA PHE A 56 8.85 11.55 -2.48
C PHE A 56 9.02 10.08 -2.08
N GLY A 57 8.58 9.69 -0.88
CA GLY A 57 8.57 8.29 -0.45
C GLY A 57 7.71 7.40 -1.36
N VAL A 58 6.54 7.88 -1.77
CA VAL A 58 5.65 7.16 -2.71
C VAL A 58 6.34 7.01 -4.09
N ILE A 59 6.99 8.06 -4.59
CA ILE A 59 7.72 8.01 -5.86
C ILE A 59 8.87 6.99 -5.80
N LEU A 60 9.62 6.97 -4.70
CA LEU A 60 10.71 6.00 -4.49
C LEU A 60 10.18 4.57 -4.39
N SER A 61 9.05 4.36 -3.70
CA SER A 61 8.37 3.07 -3.60
C SER A 61 7.98 2.56 -4.98
N ALA A 62 7.35 3.40 -5.79
CA ALA A 62 7.00 3.09 -7.18
C ALA A 62 8.22 2.70 -8.02
N SER A 63 9.27 3.50 -7.93
CA SER A 63 10.50 3.29 -8.70
C SER A 63 11.15 1.96 -8.37
N TYR A 64 11.28 1.64 -7.08
CA TYR A 64 11.90 0.39 -6.65
C TYR A 64 11.02 -0.83 -6.99
N ALA A 65 9.71 -0.73 -6.82
CA ALA A 65 8.79 -1.83 -7.09
C ALA A 65 8.75 -2.18 -8.58
N LEU A 66 8.70 -1.18 -9.46
CA LEU A 66 8.76 -1.37 -10.91
C LEU A 66 10.12 -1.90 -11.37
N TRP A 67 11.21 -1.41 -10.77
CA TRP A 67 12.54 -1.92 -11.04
C TRP A 67 12.67 -3.40 -10.64
N LEU A 68 12.14 -3.77 -9.47
CA LEU A 68 12.10 -5.17 -9.01
C LEU A 68 11.28 -6.05 -9.96
N TYR A 69 10.08 -5.61 -10.33
CA TYR A 69 9.22 -6.33 -11.28
C TYR A 69 9.95 -6.56 -12.62
N ARG A 70 10.53 -5.51 -13.19
CA ARG A 70 11.30 -5.59 -14.43
C ARG A 70 12.45 -6.59 -14.32
N ARG A 71 13.17 -6.57 -13.21
CA ARG A 71 14.34 -7.43 -13.01
C ARG A 71 13.98 -8.90 -12.85
N VAL A 72 12.87 -9.19 -12.19
CA VAL A 72 12.43 -10.58 -11.92
C VAL A 72 11.62 -11.15 -13.09
N MET A 73 10.68 -10.39 -13.62
CA MET A 73 9.72 -10.88 -14.60
C MET A 73 10.18 -10.70 -16.05
N MET A 74 10.84 -9.58 -16.35
CA MET A 74 11.33 -9.27 -17.69
C MET A 74 12.80 -9.66 -17.85
N GLY A 75 13.28 -9.70 -19.09
CA GLY A 75 14.66 -10.06 -19.44
C GLY A 75 14.79 -11.46 -20.02
N GLN A 76 16.03 -11.93 -20.13
CA GLN A 76 16.33 -13.25 -20.68
C GLN A 76 16.42 -14.31 -19.58
N LEU A 77 15.86 -15.47 -19.84
CA LEU A 77 15.89 -16.62 -18.96
C LEU A 77 17.25 -17.34 -19.16
N ILE A 78 18.23 -16.99 -18.35
CA ILE A 78 19.61 -17.49 -18.49
C ILE A 78 19.79 -18.84 -17.78
N LYS A 79 19.10 -19.06 -16.64
CA LYS A 79 19.24 -20.30 -15.85
C LYS A 79 18.37 -21.42 -16.37
N GLU A 80 18.97 -22.56 -16.63
CA GLU A 80 18.26 -23.78 -17.07
C GLU A 80 17.29 -24.32 -16.02
N SER A 81 17.62 -24.19 -14.74
CA SER A 81 16.72 -24.60 -13.65
C SER A 81 15.37 -23.87 -13.64
N LEU A 82 15.34 -22.63 -14.12
CA LEU A 82 14.11 -21.84 -14.22
C LEU A 82 13.26 -22.20 -15.46
N LYS A 83 13.84 -22.87 -16.44
CA LYS A 83 13.11 -23.35 -17.62
C LYS A 83 12.14 -24.49 -17.30
N MET A 84 12.36 -25.20 -16.19
CA MET A 84 11.50 -26.31 -15.73
C MET A 84 10.33 -25.85 -14.86
N ILE A 85 10.26 -24.58 -14.49
CA ILE A 85 9.17 -24.02 -13.66
C ILE A 85 7.90 -23.96 -14.52
N THR A 86 6.82 -24.52 -13.99
CA THR A 86 5.46 -24.45 -14.55
C THR A 86 4.72 -23.24 -14.01
N ASP A 87 3.75 -22.75 -14.78
CA ASP A 87 2.86 -21.66 -14.31
C ASP A 87 1.94 -22.14 -13.18
N MET A 88 1.24 -21.22 -12.56
CA MET A 88 0.38 -21.46 -11.41
C MET A 88 -0.65 -22.57 -11.64
N ASP A 89 -0.70 -23.50 -10.72
CA ASP A 89 -1.70 -24.58 -10.69
C ASP A 89 -3.09 -24.03 -10.28
N ARG A 90 -4.14 -24.82 -10.50
CA ARG A 90 -5.52 -24.46 -10.14
C ARG A 90 -5.67 -24.13 -8.67
N ARG A 91 -4.94 -24.85 -7.80
CA ARG A 91 -4.94 -24.61 -6.35
C ARG A 91 -4.35 -23.24 -6.00
N GLU A 92 -3.22 -22.89 -6.60
CA GLU A 92 -2.55 -21.60 -6.39
C GLU A 92 -3.42 -20.44 -6.88
N LYS A 93 -4.03 -20.58 -8.06
CA LYS A 93 -5.01 -19.60 -8.57
C LYS A 93 -6.20 -19.42 -7.63
N ALA A 94 -6.72 -20.50 -7.04
CA ALA A 94 -7.81 -20.43 -6.06
C ALA A 94 -7.41 -19.71 -4.76
N ILE A 95 -6.14 -19.77 -4.36
CA ILE A 95 -5.62 -19.06 -3.19
C ILE A 95 -5.45 -17.56 -3.50
N PHE A 96 -4.95 -17.22 -4.68
CA PHE A 96 -4.75 -15.82 -5.06
C PHE A 96 -6.04 -15.09 -5.46
N ALA A 97 -7.04 -15.80 -5.99
CA ALA A 97 -8.30 -15.21 -6.44
C ALA A 97 -9.00 -14.35 -5.36
N PRO A 98 -9.23 -14.82 -4.14
CA PRO A 98 -9.85 -14.00 -3.09
C PRO A 98 -9.00 -12.79 -2.72
N LEU A 99 -7.67 -12.90 -2.73
CA LEU A 99 -6.77 -11.79 -2.44
C LEU A 99 -6.85 -10.69 -3.52
N VAL A 100 -6.90 -11.09 -4.78
CA VAL A 100 -7.10 -10.16 -5.91
C VAL A 100 -8.44 -9.45 -5.78
N VAL A 101 -9.51 -10.23 -5.53
CA VAL A 101 -10.86 -9.67 -5.36
C VAL A 101 -10.91 -8.68 -4.21
N MET A 102 -10.34 -9.02 -3.06
CA MET A 102 -10.30 -8.12 -1.89
C MET A 102 -9.50 -6.86 -2.15
N THR A 103 -8.35 -6.96 -2.83
CA THR A 103 -7.52 -5.80 -3.20
C THR A 103 -8.27 -4.81 -4.07
N LEU A 104 -9.03 -5.30 -5.04
CA LEU A 104 -9.84 -4.45 -5.93
C LEU A 104 -11.09 -3.94 -5.23
N LEU A 105 -11.78 -4.79 -4.47
CA LEU A 105 -12.99 -4.42 -3.74
C LEU A 105 -12.71 -3.30 -2.75
N LEU A 106 -11.66 -3.42 -1.94
CA LEU A 106 -11.28 -2.41 -0.97
C LEU A 106 -10.74 -1.13 -1.62
N GLY A 107 -10.23 -1.22 -2.84
CA GLY A 107 -9.80 -0.06 -3.61
C GLY A 107 -10.94 0.72 -4.24
N VAL A 108 -12.00 0.02 -4.69
CA VAL A 108 -13.18 0.63 -5.33
C VAL A 108 -14.24 1.02 -4.30
N TYR A 109 -14.42 0.22 -3.26
CA TYR A 109 -15.41 0.45 -2.21
C TYR A 109 -14.77 0.41 -0.81
N PRO A 110 -13.95 1.42 -0.47
CA PRO A 110 -13.23 1.48 0.83
C PRO A 110 -14.18 1.70 2.01
N ALA A 111 -15.38 2.24 1.80
CA ALA A 111 -16.37 2.52 2.83
C ALA A 111 -16.67 1.27 3.70
N LEU A 112 -16.63 0.08 3.12
CA LEU A 112 -16.86 -1.17 3.84
C LEU A 112 -15.94 -1.36 5.06
N VAL A 113 -14.70 -0.91 4.97
CA VAL A 113 -13.75 -0.97 6.10
C VAL A 113 -13.74 0.34 6.88
N LEU A 114 -13.83 1.49 6.19
CA LEU A 114 -13.80 2.79 6.84
C LEU A 114 -14.99 2.99 7.79
N ASP A 115 -16.18 2.54 7.43
CA ASP A 115 -17.37 2.60 8.28
C ASP A 115 -17.23 1.69 9.52
N LEU A 116 -16.55 0.56 9.39
CA LEU A 116 -16.31 -0.35 10.50
C LEU A 116 -15.30 0.22 11.53
N ILE A 117 -14.24 0.88 11.06
CA ILE A 117 -13.21 1.45 11.93
C ILE A 117 -13.51 2.87 12.40
N GLY A 118 -14.43 3.57 11.72
CA GLY A 118 -14.80 4.97 11.99
C GLY A 118 -15.03 5.27 13.46
N PRO A 119 -15.95 4.56 14.16
CA PRO A 119 -16.24 4.82 15.56
C PRO A 119 -15.02 4.70 16.48
N SER A 120 -14.13 3.73 16.20
CA SER A 120 -12.90 3.54 16.98
C SER A 120 -11.90 4.67 16.75
N VAL A 121 -11.79 5.15 15.52
CA VAL A 121 -10.92 6.28 15.16
C VAL A 121 -11.43 7.58 15.77
N GLU A 122 -12.75 7.85 15.70
CA GLU A 122 -13.37 9.02 16.31
C GLU A 122 -13.15 9.06 17.84
N ALA A 123 -13.31 7.92 18.51
CA ALA A 123 -13.05 7.82 19.95
C ALA A 123 -11.58 8.14 20.27
N LEU A 124 -10.64 7.65 19.47
CA LEU A 124 -9.21 7.93 19.66
C LEU A 124 -8.89 9.41 19.44
N VAL A 125 -9.42 10.02 18.39
CA VAL A 125 -9.22 11.43 18.07
C VAL A 125 -9.78 12.32 19.19
N THR A 126 -10.98 12.01 19.67
CA THR A 126 -11.61 12.76 20.78
C THR A 126 -10.77 12.67 22.07
N GLN A 127 -10.25 11.50 22.40
CA GLN A 127 -9.35 11.33 23.55
C GLN A 127 -8.07 12.17 23.40
N TYR A 128 -7.49 12.16 22.22
CA TYR A 128 -6.28 12.92 21.91
C TYR A 128 -6.51 14.43 22.02
N GLU A 129 -7.59 14.95 21.46
CA GLU A 129 -7.96 16.37 21.54
C GLU A 129 -8.22 16.81 22.99
N THR A 130 -8.92 15.97 23.75
CA THR A 130 -9.18 16.23 25.17
C THR A 130 -7.88 16.27 25.99
N ALA A 131 -6.97 15.35 25.73
CA ALA A 131 -5.67 15.32 26.41
C ALA A 131 -4.81 16.57 26.09
N ILE A 132 -4.80 17.00 24.83
CA ILE A 132 -4.10 18.22 24.41
C ILE A 132 -4.73 19.44 25.05
N ALA A 133 -6.05 19.58 25.08
CA ALA A 133 -6.74 20.69 25.71
C ALA A 133 -6.43 20.75 27.20
N ALA A 134 -6.42 19.64 27.90
CA ALA A 134 -6.02 19.54 29.30
C ALA A 134 -4.56 19.96 29.54
N ALA A 135 -3.64 19.54 28.67
CA ALA A 135 -2.24 19.91 28.76
C ALA A 135 -2.00 21.42 28.54
N HIS A 136 -2.69 22.03 27.59
CA HIS A 136 -2.61 23.48 27.35
C HIS A 136 -3.28 24.29 28.45
N GLY A 137 -4.41 23.81 29.00
CA GLY A 137 -5.09 24.47 30.14
C GLY A 137 -4.25 24.47 31.41
N SER A 138 -3.52 23.42 31.69
CA SER A 138 -2.61 23.36 32.84
C SER A 138 -1.37 24.26 32.69
N GLY A 139 -0.89 24.44 31.45
CA GLY A 139 0.26 25.31 31.17
C GLY A 139 -0.03 26.79 31.34
N THR A 140 -1.24 27.24 31.02
CA THR A 140 -1.66 28.65 31.22
C THR A 140 -1.84 29.02 32.67
N LEU A 141 -2.28 28.13 33.55
CA LEU A 141 -2.43 28.33 34.98
C LEU A 141 -1.06 28.42 35.71
N ALA A 142 -0.06 27.65 35.22
CA ALA A 142 1.29 27.68 35.78
C ALA A 142 2.08 28.96 35.39
N ALA A 143 1.74 29.59 34.27
CA ALA A 143 2.41 30.81 33.79
C ALA A 143 1.81 32.10 34.40
N SER A 144 0.71 32.03 35.17
CA SER A 144 0.03 33.15 35.79
C SER A 144 0.35 33.31 37.31
N GLN A 145 1.24 32.51 37.87
CA GLN A 145 1.79 32.64 39.24
C GLN A 145 3.22 33.16 39.21
#